data_567411d3e33eabf523ba218b48f136e4
#
_entry.id   567411d3e33eabf523ba218b48f136e4
#
_cell.length_a   1.000
_cell.length_b   1.000
_cell.length_c   1.000
_cell.angle_alpha   90.00
_cell.angle_beta   90.00
_cell.angle_gamma   90.00
#
_symmetry.space_group_name_H-M   'P 1'
#
loop_
_entity.id
_entity.type
_entity.pdbx_description
1 polymer ?
#
loop_
_entity_poly.entity_id
_entity_poly.type
_entity_poly.pdbx_seq_one_letter_code
_entity_poly.pdbx_strand_id
1 'polypeptide(L)'
;WKFKNFIIKKLLLILCFVPLVSFGQEIKGKKLFSIKAAVGEWQSSVGEYLNLKTIYAPYAKGVFDGIAKGKVLPIGGDYPLYYQENGKTFSDLDIDMVLLTEDNEKIYCKASGVFNYVTETFESLKFQTHWRFRTSSEKYKFLNDVMGIGFGFVLPADSEYNFQHDIYDVHLK
;
A
#
# COMPACT_ATOMS: atom_id res chain seq x y z
N TRP A 1 -40.50 -50.75 -3.46
CA TRP A 1 -39.14 -50.50 -2.96
C TRP A 1 -38.23 -49.88 -4.00
N LYS A 2 -38.31 -50.24 -5.25
CA LYS A 2 -37.54 -49.66 -6.36
C LYS A 2 -37.85 -48.17 -6.63
N PHE A 3 -39.08 -47.73 -6.40
CA PHE A 3 -39.49 -46.32 -6.61
C PHE A 3 -38.88 -45.36 -5.56
N LYS A 4 -38.78 -45.78 -4.29
CA LYS A 4 -38.14 -44.97 -3.22
C LYS A 4 -36.65 -44.68 -3.49
N ASN A 5 -35.92 -45.68 -4.00
CA ASN A 5 -34.49 -45.52 -4.31
C ASN A 5 -34.25 -44.60 -5.51
N PHE A 6 -35.18 -44.50 -6.45
CA PHE A 6 -35.09 -43.62 -7.64
C PHE A 6 -35.28 -42.15 -7.25
N ILE A 7 -36.21 -41.85 -6.33
CA ILE A 7 -36.48 -40.50 -5.85
C ILE A 7 -35.30 -40.00 -5.01
N ILE A 8 -34.77 -40.83 -4.13
CA ILE A 8 -33.59 -40.49 -3.28
C ILE A 8 -32.36 -40.20 -4.13
N LYS A 9 -32.10 -41.02 -5.18
CA LYS A 9 -30.97 -40.75 -6.10
C LYS A 9 -31.13 -39.44 -6.88
N LYS A 10 -32.32 -39.09 -7.31
CA LYS A 10 -32.58 -37.79 -7.98
C LYS A 10 -32.47 -36.63 -7.01
N LEU A 11 -32.91 -36.77 -5.75
CA LEU A 11 -32.77 -35.74 -4.72
C LEU A 11 -31.29 -35.51 -4.35
N LEU A 12 -30.51 -36.60 -4.27
CA LEU A 12 -29.07 -36.49 -4.00
C LEU A 12 -28.30 -35.78 -5.16
N LEU A 13 -28.72 -36.03 -6.41
CA LEU A 13 -28.13 -35.41 -7.59
C LEU A 13 -28.42 -33.90 -7.63
N ILE A 14 -29.61 -33.48 -7.20
CA ILE A 14 -29.98 -32.06 -7.13
C ILE A 14 -29.21 -31.35 -6.02
N LEU A 15 -28.92 -32.02 -4.90
CA LEU A 15 -28.13 -31.46 -3.82
C LEU A 15 -26.65 -31.21 -4.22
N CYS A 16 -26.11 -31.99 -5.16
CA CYS A 16 -24.76 -31.81 -5.69
C CYS A 16 -24.62 -30.64 -6.66
N PHE A 17 -25.72 -30.08 -7.15
CA PHE A 17 -25.77 -28.95 -8.07
C PHE A 17 -26.21 -27.63 -7.42
N VAL A 18 -26.38 -27.59 -6.10
CA VAL A 18 -26.48 -26.30 -5.42
C VAL A 18 -25.10 -25.65 -5.54
N PRO A 19 -24.94 -24.58 -6.34
CA PRO A 19 -23.68 -23.86 -6.36
C PRO A 19 -23.44 -23.41 -4.91
N LEU A 20 -22.30 -23.82 -4.34
CA LEU A 20 -21.79 -23.22 -3.12
C LEU A 20 -21.55 -21.74 -3.46
N VAL A 21 -22.60 -20.93 -3.32
CA VAL A 21 -22.47 -19.49 -3.37
C VAL A 21 -21.62 -19.14 -2.14
N SER A 22 -20.33 -19.14 -2.34
CA SER A 22 -19.41 -18.58 -1.37
C SER A 22 -19.77 -17.10 -1.25
N PHE A 23 -20.42 -16.73 -0.18
CA PHE A 23 -20.55 -15.34 0.22
C PHE A 23 -19.15 -14.88 0.69
N GLY A 24 -18.21 -14.77 -0.26
CA GLY A 24 -16.95 -14.09 -0.01
C GLY A 24 -17.28 -12.62 0.29
N GLN A 25 -16.79 -12.11 1.41
CA GLN A 25 -16.85 -10.67 1.64
C GLN A 25 -16.09 -9.98 0.51
N GLU A 26 -16.78 -9.11 -0.21
CA GLU A 26 -16.17 -8.29 -1.25
C GLU A 26 -15.49 -7.09 -0.60
N ILE A 27 -14.17 -7.00 -0.73
CA ILE A 27 -13.42 -5.82 -0.32
C ILE A 27 -13.56 -4.78 -1.42
N LYS A 28 -14.14 -3.63 -1.10
CA LYS A 28 -14.21 -2.48 -2.02
C LYS A 28 -13.26 -1.39 -1.57
N GLY A 29 -12.57 -0.81 -2.54
CA GLY A 29 -11.65 0.29 -2.31
C GLY A 29 -12.05 1.51 -3.14
N LYS A 30 -12.07 2.69 -2.51
CA LYS A 30 -12.16 3.98 -3.18
C LYS A 30 -10.77 4.60 -3.22
N LYS A 31 -10.27 4.92 -4.42
CA LYS A 31 -8.97 5.58 -4.55
C LYS A 31 -9.00 6.94 -3.85
N LEU A 32 -8.05 7.14 -2.93
CA LEU A 32 -7.83 8.40 -2.23
C LEU A 32 -6.79 9.23 -2.97
N PHE A 33 -5.61 8.66 -3.17
CA PHE A 33 -4.46 9.35 -3.74
C PHE A 33 -3.68 8.48 -4.71
N SER A 34 -3.06 9.13 -5.69
CA SER A 34 -1.91 8.65 -6.43
C SER A 34 -0.76 9.59 -6.11
N ILE A 35 0.28 9.10 -5.45
CA ILE A 35 1.44 9.90 -5.02
C ILE A 35 2.66 9.44 -5.80
N LYS A 36 3.36 10.38 -6.46
CA LYS A 36 4.69 10.15 -7.02
C LYS A 36 5.70 10.96 -6.24
N ALA A 37 6.78 10.32 -5.80
CA ALA A 37 7.80 10.97 -5.01
C ALA A 37 9.22 10.59 -5.48
N ALA A 38 10.12 11.56 -5.36
CA ALA A 38 11.55 11.35 -5.51
C ALA A 38 12.21 11.45 -4.14
N VAL A 39 13.14 10.54 -3.88
CA VAL A 39 14.03 10.60 -2.72
C VAL A 39 15.27 11.41 -3.05
N GLY A 40 15.79 12.08 -2.05
CA GLY A 40 17.06 12.78 -2.12
C GLY A 40 18.24 11.83 -1.91
N GLU A 41 19.35 12.37 -1.48
CA GLU A 41 20.54 11.59 -1.17
C GLU A 41 20.24 10.65 0.02
N TRP A 42 20.46 9.36 -0.20
CA TRP A 42 20.28 8.34 0.82
C TRP A 42 21.35 8.49 1.88
N GLN A 43 20.93 8.68 3.11
CA GLN A 43 21.84 8.72 4.22
C GLN A 43 22.11 7.30 4.70
N SER A 44 23.40 6.96 4.80
CA SER A 44 23.82 5.64 5.24
C SER A 44 23.32 5.34 6.65
N SER A 45 23.09 4.07 6.89
CA SER A 45 22.51 3.52 8.09
C SER A 45 23.17 4.02 9.38
N VAL A 46 22.38 4.14 10.41
CA VAL A 46 22.80 4.45 11.78
C VAL A 46 23.64 3.30 12.38
N GLY A 47 23.79 2.20 11.67
CA GLY A 47 24.52 1.01 12.06
C GLY A 47 23.83 -0.27 11.60
N GLU A 48 24.54 -1.37 11.70
CA GLU A 48 24.03 -2.71 11.44
C GLU A 48 23.96 -3.46 12.77
N TYR A 49 22.81 -4.05 13.05
CA TYR A 49 22.58 -4.82 14.26
C TYR A 49 21.82 -6.11 13.92
N LEU A 50 22.35 -7.26 14.28
CA LEU A 50 21.75 -8.58 14.03
C LEU A 50 21.31 -8.80 12.56
N ASN A 51 22.17 -8.43 11.60
CA ASN A 51 21.91 -8.47 10.16
C ASN A 51 20.76 -7.53 9.70
N LEU A 52 20.38 -6.58 10.53
CA LEU A 52 19.44 -5.52 10.20
C LEU A 52 20.21 -4.25 9.82
N LYS A 53 19.79 -3.61 8.74
CA LYS A 53 20.37 -2.37 8.26
C LYS A 53 19.25 -1.33 8.08
N THR A 54 19.40 -0.19 8.75
CA THR A 54 18.49 0.94 8.57
C THR A 54 19.11 1.98 7.64
N ILE A 55 18.30 2.57 6.79
CA ILE A 55 18.67 3.67 5.89
C ILE A 55 17.65 4.77 6.10
N TYR A 56 18.06 6.01 5.87
CA TYR A 56 17.14 7.13 5.75
C TYR A 56 17.11 7.59 4.30
N ALA A 57 15.94 7.59 3.67
CA ALA A 57 15.68 8.07 2.34
C ALA A 57 14.77 9.32 2.40
N PRO A 58 15.34 10.54 2.52
CA PRO A 58 14.54 11.76 2.63
C PRO A 58 13.79 12.03 1.34
N TYR A 59 12.56 12.55 1.43
CA TYR A 59 11.86 13.05 0.26
C TYR A 59 12.47 14.35 -0.23
N ALA A 60 12.75 14.44 -1.53
CA ALA A 60 13.23 15.65 -2.19
C ALA A 60 12.08 16.45 -2.82
N LYS A 61 11.18 15.75 -3.48
CA LYS A 61 10.01 16.34 -4.16
C LYS A 61 8.96 15.26 -4.43
N GLY A 62 7.76 15.71 -4.78
CA GLY A 62 6.72 14.81 -5.25
C GLY A 62 5.46 15.58 -5.60
N VAL A 63 4.55 14.86 -6.25
CA VAL A 63 3.22 15.33 -6.60
C VAL A 63 2.19 14.28 -6.22
N PHE A 64 0.96 14.71 -6.01
CA PHE A 64 -0.15 13.80 -5.80
C PHE A 64 -1.42 14.31 -6.44
N ASP A 65 -2.31 13.40 -6.80
CA ASP A 65 -3.67 13.66 -7.23
C ASP A 65 -4.65 12.64 -6.62
N GLY A 66 -5.94 12.90 -6.80
CA GLY A 66 -7.03 12.07 -6.29
C GLY A 66 -8.14 12.91 -5.69
N ILE A 67 -8.48 12.67 -4.41
CA ILE A 67 -9.48 13.49 -3.68
C ILE A 67 -9.00 14.92 -3.44
N ALA A 68 -7.70 15.14 -3.52
CA ALA A 68 -7.03 16.44 -3.56
C ALA A 68 -5.84 16.34 -4.50
N LYS A 69 -5.32 17.50 -4.93
CA LYS A 69 -4.08 17.62 -5.74
C LYS A 69 -3.09 18.51 -5.02
N GLY A 70 -1.81 18.30 -5.32
CA GLY A 70 -0.76 19.12 -4.74
C GLY A 70 0.62 18.50 -4.84
N LYS A 71 1.48 18.86 -3.89
CA LYS A 71 2.89 18.44 -3.85
C LYS A 71 3.24 17.75 -2.55
N VAL A 72 4.20 16.84 -2.63
CA VAL A 72 4.88 16.28 -1.45
C VAL A 72 5.91 17.29 -0.99
N LEU A 73 5.87 17.68 0.27
CA LEU A 73 6.88 18.55 0.85
C LEU A 73 8.18 17.76 1.11
N PRO A 74 9.35 18.41 1.05
CA PRO A 74 10.64 17.80 1.40
C PRO A 74 10.78 17.71 2.94
N ILE A 75 9.79 17.10 3.57
CA ILE A 75 9.68 16.89 5.02
C ILE A 75 9.33 15.42 5.23
N GLY A 76 10.14 14.74 6.07
CA GLY A 76 10.03 13.31 6.25
C GLY A 76 10.81 12.50 5.22
N GLY A 77 10.52 11.24 5.14
CA GLY A 77 11.22 10.28 4.30
C GLY A 77 10.75 8.87 4.58
N ASP A 78 11.49 7.91 4.08
CA ASP A 78 11.35 6.51 4.44
C ASP A 78 12.54 6.08 5.30
N TYR A 79 12.28 5.31 6.35
CA TYR A 79 13.28 4.72 7.25
C TYR A 79 13.24 3.19 7.12
N PRO A 80 13.56 2.65 5.93
CA PRO A 80 13.41 1.22 5.70
C PRO A 80 14.38 0.42 6.57
N LEU A 81 13.87 -0.68 7.10
CA LEU A 81 14.66 -1.69 7.79
C LEU A 81 14.92 -2.85 6.83
N TYR A 82 16.18 -3.03 6.42
CA TYR A 82 16.59 -4.13 5.56
C TYR A 82 17.03 -5.35 6.37
N TYR A 83 16.63 -6.53 5.94
CA TYR A 83 17.07 -7.79 6.51
C TYR A 83 17.14 -8.90 5.45
N GLN A 84 17.88 -9.95 5.76
CA GLN A 84 18.02 -11.10 4.87
C GLN A 84 17.51 -12.37 5.54
N GLU A 85 16.70 -13.12 4.83
CA GLU A 85 16.21 -14.42 5.25
C GLU A 85 16.25 -15.40 4.07
N ASN A 86 16.86 -16.58 4.26
CA ASN A 86 16.95 -17.62 3.24
C ASN A 86 17.50 -17.13 1.87
N GLY A 87 18.49 -16.25 1.90
CA GLY A 87 19.10 -15.66 0.70
C GLY A 87 18.25 -14.63 -0.03
N LYS A 88 17.16 -14.18 0.58
CA LYS A 88 16.29 -13.13 0.08
C LYS A 88 16.44 -11.87 0.91
N THR A 89 16.42 -10.72 0.26
CA THR A 89 16.40 -9.42 0.92
C THR A 89 14.97 -8.92 1.05
N PHE A 90 14.62 -8.47 2.23
CA PHE A 90 13.34 -7.84 2.55
C PHE A 90 13.57 -6.44 3.08
N SER A 91 12.55 -5.62 3.02
CA SER A 91 12.55 -4.33 3.67
C SER A 91 11.19 -4.06 4.29
N ASP A 92 11.20 -3.69 5.56
CA ASP A 92 10.04 -3.09 6.19
C ASP A 92 10.11 -1.58 5.96
N LEU A 93 9.05 -1.01 5.44
CA LEU A 93 8.94 0.41 5.14
C LEU A 93 8.36 1.15 6.35
N ASP A 94 8.92 2.32 6.65
CA ASP A 94 8.45 3.25 7.67
C ASP A 94 8.47 4.68 7.13
N ILE A 95 7.34 5.08 6.57
CA ILE A 95 7.18 6.29 5.77
C ILE A 95 6.54 7.40 6.60
N ASP A 96 7.18 8.56 6.61
CA ASP A 96 6.63 9.84 7.06
C ASP A 96 6.56 10.82 5.89
N MET A 97 5.39 11.39 5.61
CA MET A 97 5.19 12.27 4.46
C MET A 97 4.24 13.41 4.79
N VAL A 98 4.50 14.59 4.24
CA VAL A 98 3.60 15.73 4.33
C VAL A 98 3.15 16.13 2.93
N LEU A 99 1.85 16.10 2.69
CA LEU A 99 1.21 16.59 1.48
C LEU A 99 0.76 18.02 1.69
N LEU A 100 1.04 18.89 0.72
CA LEU A 100 0.50 20.25 0.64
C LEU A 100 -0.42 20.33 -0.56
N THR A 101 -1.70 20.56 -0.30
CA THR A 101 -2.74 20.66 -1.32
C THR A 101 -2.68 21.99 -2.08
N GLU A 102 -3.30 22.07 -3.26
CA GLU A 102 -3.40 23.32 -4.02
C GLU A 102 -4.17 24.43 -3.28
N ASP A 103 -5.09 24.05 -2.39
CA ASP A 103 -5.81 24.97 -1.50
C ASP A 103 -5.06 25.26 -0.18
N ASN A 104 -3.75 24.97 -0.16
CA ASN A 104 -2.81 25.28 0.93
C ASN A 104 -3.09 24.56 2.26
N GLU A 105 -3.76 23.42 2.22
CA GLU A 105 -3.97 22.58 3.38
C GLU A 105 -2.88 21.52 3.51
N LYS A 106 -2.53 21.12 4.73
CA LYS A 106 -1.53 20.10 4.98
C LYS A 106 -2.16 18.80 5.46
N ILE A 107 -1.69 17.69 4.90
CA ILE A 107 -2.06 16.35 5.33
C ILE A 107 -0.77 15.60 5.67
N TYR A 108 -0.58 15.29 6.94
CA TYR A 108 0.47 14.39 7.37
C TYR A 108 0.04 12.95 7.09
N CYS A 109 0.95 12.18 6.51
CA CYS A 109 0.77 10.77 6.19
C CYS A 109 1.84 9.94 6.89
N LYS A 110 1.41 8.92 7.61
CA LYS A 110 2.27 7.86 8.15
C LYS A 110 1.91 6.56 7.45
N ALA A 111 2.92 5.86 6.92
CA ALA A 111 2.69 4.54 6.35
C ALA A 111 3.75 3.55 6.80
N SER A 112 3.37 2.29 6.84
CA SER A 112 4.30 1.18 6.98
C SER A 112 3.88 0.01 6.10
N GLY A 113 4.81 -0.85 5.77
CA GLY A 113 4.55 -1.96 4.86
C GLY A 113 5.77 -2.80 4.59
N VAL A 114 5.67 -3.62 3.55
CA VAL A 114 6.72 -4.56 3.18
C VAL A 114 7.12 -4.39 1.73
N PHE A 115 8.39 -4.53 1.49
CA PHE A 115 9.02 -4.47 0.19
C PHE A 115 9.90 -5.71 0.01
N ASN A 116 9.54 -6.55 -0.95
CA ASN A 116 10.21 -7.81 -1.18
C ASN A 116 11.06 -7.74 -2.45
N TYR A 117 12.37 -7.85 -2.31
CA TYR A 117 13.35 -7.77 -3.39
C TYR A 117 13.56 -9.09 -4.15
N VAL A 118 12.68 -10.04 -4.02
CA VAL A 118 12.91 -11.36 -4.61
C VAL A 118 12.96 -11.31 -6.12
N THR A 119 14.12 -11.58 -6.69
CA THR A 119 14.40 -12.03 -8.08
C THR A 119 14.17 -11.05 -9.22
N GLU A 120 13.73 -9.83 -9.00
CA GLU A 120 13.41 -8.89 -10.07
C GLU A 120 14.42 -7.75 -10.15
N THR A 121 14.46 -7.07 -11.29
CA THR A 121 15.19 -5.82 -11.41
C THR A 121 14.56 -4.77 -10.50
N PHE A 122 15.35 -3.82 -10.00
CA PHE A 122 14.84 -2.78 -9.09
C PHE A 122 13.62 -2.04 -9.67
N GLU A 123 13.56 -1.87 -10.98
CA GLU A 123 12.48 -1.17 -11.70
C GLU A 123 11.12 -1.91 -11.72
N SER A 124 11.11 -3.21 -11.40
CA SER A 124 9.87 -4.00 -11.37
C SER A 124 9.34 -4.25 -9.97
N LEU A 125 10.02 -3.74 -8.95
CA LEU A 125 9.67 -4.00 -7.56
C LEU A 125 8.36 -3.34 -7.16
N LYS A 126 7.55 -4.10 -6.44
CA LYS A 126 6.26 -3.69 -5.91
C LYS A 126 6.26 -3.80 -4.40
N PHE A 127 5.49 -2.96 -3.75
CA PHE A 127 5.34 -2.95 -2.31
C PHE A 127 3.91 -2.66 -1.89
N GLN A 128 3.56 -3.09 -0.69
CA GLN A 128 2.26 -2.90 -0.09
C GLN A 128 2.42 -2.16 1.23
N THR A 129 1.52 -1.21 1.47
CA THR A 129 1.58 -0.33 2.63
C THR A 129 0.20 -0.11 3.21
N HIS A 130 0.14 0.15 4.49
CA HIS A 130 -1.03 0.73 5.12
C HIS A 130 -0.75 2.18 5.53
N TRP A 131 -1.76 3.04 5.39
CA TRP A 131 -1.63 4.48 5.53
C TRP A 131 -2.55 5.03 6.60
N ARG A 132 -2.03 5.97 7.38
CA ARG A 132 -2.79 6.80 8.30
C ARG A 132 -2.57 8.25 7.96
N PHE A 133 -3.62 9.06 8.12
CA PHE A 133 -3.61 10.47 7.79
C PHE A 133 -3.92 11.30 9.02
N ARG A 134 -3.36 12.51 9.07
CA ARG A 134 -3.67 13.52 10.08
C ARG A 134 -3.71 14.89 9.42
N THR A 135 -4.78 15.61 9.65
CA THR A 135 -4.95 16.98 9.18
C THR A 135 -5.86 17.78 10.10
N SER A 136 -5.60 19.07 10.22
CA SER A 136 -6.49 20.03 10.89
C SER A 136 -7.47 20.69 9.92
N SER A 137 -7.37 20.42 8.61
CA SER A 137 -8.26 20.96 7.59
C SER A 137 -9.68 20.48 7.77
N GLU A 138 -10.63 21.38 7.88
CA GLU A 138 -12.06 21.04 7.95
C GLU A 138 -12.54 20.28 6.70
N LYS A 139 -11.97 20.61 5.54
CA LYS A 139 -12.30 19.98 4.26
C LYS A 139 -11.85 18.51 4.18
N TYR A 140 -10.69 18.20 4.76
CA TYR A 140 -10.06 16.87 4.66
C TYR A 140 -10.07 16.10 5.98
N LYS A 141 -10.72 16.59 7.04
CA LYS A 141 -10.70 15.96 8.37
C LYS A 141 -11.23 14.54 8.40
N PHE A 142 -12.09 14.16 7.45
CA PHE A 142 -12.55 12.76 7.32
C PHE A 142 -11.40 11.77 7.15
N LEU A 143 -10.24 12.20 6.62
CA LEU A 143 -9.05 11.37 6.49
C LEU A 143 -8.48 10.91 7.83
N ASN A 144 -8.74 11.65 8.92
CA ASN A 144 -8.27 11.28 10.26
C ASN A 144 -8.84 9.94 10.75
N ASP A 145 -9.99 9.53 10.19
CA ASP A 145 -10.71 8.31 10.54
C ASP A 145 -10.50 7.19 9.50
N VAL A 146 -9.70 7.45 8.45
CA VAL A 146 -9.43 6.50 7.38
C VAL A 146 -8.12 5.77 7.61
N MET A 147 -8.14 4.48 7.35
CA MET A 147 -6.94 3.66 7.16
C MET A 147 -6.86 3.24 5.69
N GLY A 148 -5.86 3.77 4.99
CA GLY A 148 -5.66 3.46 3.58
C GLY A 148 -4.82 2.20 3.36
N ILE A 149 -5.09 1.50 2.28
CA ILE A 149 -4.20 0.45 1.75
C ILE A 149 -3.52 0.99 0.49
N GLY A 150 -2.20 0.93 0.47
CA GLY A 150 -1.39 1.40 -0.64
C GLY A 150 -0.76 0.28 -1.42
N PHE A 151 -0.73 0.45 -2.74
CA PHE A 151 0.06 -0.37 -3.66
C PHE A 151 1.09 0.54 -4.30
N GLY A 152 2.36 0.21 -4.11
CA GLY A 152 3.46 0.99 -4.62
C GLY A 152 4.31 0.20 -5.60
N PHE A 153 5.04 0.95 -6.42
CA PHE A 153 6.02 0.39 -7.34
C PHE A 153 7.14 1.41 -7.58
N VAL A 154 8.31 0.88 -7.86
CA VAL A 154 9.46 1.66 -8.28
C VAL A 154 9.25 2.08 -9.72
N LEU A 155 9.51 3.33 -10.01
CA LEU A 155 9.43 3.86 -11.36
C LEU A 155 10.75 3.64 -12.12
N PRO A 156 10.75 3.66 -13.47
CA PRO A 156 11.95 3.55 -14.27
C PRO A 156 13.03 4.57 -13.86
N ALA A 157 14.30 4.21 -14.05
CA ALA A 157 15.43 5.04 -13.60
C ALA A 157 15.52 6.42 -14.28
N ASP A 158 14.95 6.55 -15.47
CA ASP A 158 14.85 7.81 -16.22
C ASP A 158 13.62 8.66 -15.83
N SER A 159 12.78 8.15 -14.89
CA SER A 159 11.63 8.91 -14.39
C SER A 159 12.08 10.07 -13.49
N GLU A 160 11.31 11.16 -13.52
CA GLU A 160 11.48 12.30 -12.61
C GLU A 160 11.29 11.91 -11.13
N TYR A 161 10.55 10.83 -10.86
CA TYR A 161 10.21 10.30 -9.55
C TYR A 161 10.72 8.87 -9.41
N ASN A 162 11.04 8.45 -8.18
CA ASN A 162 11.52 7.10 -7.92
C ASN A 162 10.39 6.11 -7.62
N PHE A 163 9.31 6.60 -7.01
CA PHE A 163 8.21 5.75 -6.52
C PHE A 163 6.85 6.32 -6.88
N GLN A 164 5.89 5.41 -7.05
CA GLN A 164 4.48 5.75 -7.07
C GLN A 164 3.74 4.90 -6.04
N HIS A 165 2.80 5.53 -5.32
CA HIS A 165 1.85 4.88 -4.42
C HIS A 165 0.43 5.19 -4.87
N ASP A 166 -0.37 4.16 -5.07
CA ASP A 166 -1.81 4.25 -5.25
C ASP A 166 -2.50 3.81 -3.97
N ILE A 167 -3.20 4.73 -3.31
CA ILE A 167 -3.76 4.55 -1.97
C ILE A 167 -5.27 4.54 -2.04
N TYR A 168 -5.87 3.57 -1.36
CA TYR A 168 -7.30 3.32 -1.36
C TYR A 168 -7.84 3.30 0.07
N ASP A 169 -8.99 3.93 0.28
CA ASP A 169 -9.84 3.66 1.44
C ASP A 169 -10.54 2.32 1.20
N VAL A 170 -10.32 1.36 2.09
CA VAL A 170 -10.79 -0.01 1.93
C VAL A 170 -11.79 -0.34 3.02
N HIS A 171 -12.97 -0.76 2.63
CA HIS A 171 -14.02 -1.17 3.56
C HIS A 171 -14.69 -2.48 3.13
N LEU A 172 -15.19 -3.21 4.10
CA LEU A 172 -16.01 -4.40 3.88
C LEU A 172 -17.45 -3.98 3.52
N LYS A 173 -18.04 -4.70 2.61
CA LYS A 173 -19.47 -4.64 2.31
C LYS A 173 -20.21 -5.79 2.97
#